data_e71f32577a554084457247c99bdb3d4f
#
_entry.id   e71f32577a554084457247c99bdb3d4f
#
_cell.length_a   1.000
_cell.length_b   1.000
_cell.length_c   1.000
_cell.angle_alpha   90.00
_cell.angle_beta   90.00
_cell.angle_gamma   90.00
#
_symmetry.space_group_name_H-M   'P 1'
#
loop_
_entity.id
_entity.type
_entity.pdbx_description
1 polymer ?
#
loop_
_entity_poly.entity_id
_entity_poly.type
_entity_poly.pdbx_seq_one_letter_code
_entity_poly.pdbx_strand_id
1 'polypeptide(L)'
;MAIEKFSKYIDYKNKKYVNYTGKKILILGYGSVGQAILPIVLRHITSDAQNITVLEKGENEKKFNERNSKSAVRYVKKEIKRANLESTLSKYVDEGGFIVDVSLNIGALDIIEWCLKHGVHYINTSLERWHDEPDETIPKLAERTLYHTHKEVRAMAKKYKGAATVVGTHGANPGLVTHLTKRALLKLADKKGIKHVVPTDKEGWAQLMKKDRKSTRLNSSH
;
A
#
# COMPACT_ATOMS: atom_id res chain seq x y z
N MET A 1 24.53 -18.60 -3.58
CA MET A 1 25.23 -17.59 -4.44
C MET A 1 24.31 -16.60 -5.16
N ALA A 2 23.12 -16.96 -5.66
CA ALA A 2 22.24 -16.01 -6.37
C ALA A 2 21.46 -15.05 -5.44
N ILE A 3 21.17 -15.43 -4.20
CA ILE A 3 20.47 -14.61 -3.21
C ILE A 3 21.37 -13.50 -2.65
N GLU A 4 22.66 -13.77 -2.49
CA GLU A 4 23.64 -12.81 -1.94
C GLU A 4 23.89 -11.59 -2.85
N LYS A 5 23.88 -11.76 -4.17
CA LYS A 5 24.05 -10.61 -5.09
C LYS A 5 22.88 -9.64 -5.10
N PHE A 6 21.68 -10.08 -4.69
CA PHE A 6 20.51 -9.19 -4.55
C PHE A 6 20.41 -8.52 -3.19
N SER A 7 21.02 -9.08 -2.15
CA SER A 7 21.12 -8.42 -0.83
C SER A 7 21.92 -7.11 -0.90
N LYS A 8 22.76 -6.96 -1.94
CA LYS A 8 23.52 -5.74 -2.19
C LYS A 8 22.62 -4.51 -2.49
N TYR A 9 21.40 -4.74 -2.99
CA TYR A 9 20.44 -3.66 -3.33
C TYR A 9 19.31 -3.48 -2.32
N ILE A 10 19.01 -4.50 -1.51
CA ILE A 10 17.98 -4.43 -0.49
C ILE A 10 18.47 -5.23 0.72
N ASP A 11 18.99 -4.52 1.71
CA ASP A 11 19.25 -5.12 3.02
C ASP A 11 17.92 -5.33 3.74
N TYR A 12 17.39 -6.55 3.66
CA TYR A 12 16.14 -6.94 4.30
C TYR A 12 16.26 -7.14 5.82
N LYS A 13 17.48 -7.15 6.36
CA LYS A 13 17.72 -7.41 7.77
C LYS A 13 17.84 -6.12 8.56
N ASN A 14 16.74 -5.68 9.14
CA ASN A 14 16.69 -4.60 10.14
C ASN A 14 17.05 -3.18 9.67
N LYS A 15 17.15 -2.91 8.37
CA LYS A 15 17.38 -1.55 7.89
C LYS A 15 16.13 -0.70 8.08
N LYS A 16 16.26 0.44 8.74
CA LYS A 16 15.24 1.48 8.76
C LYS A 16 15.35 2.29 7.46
N TYR A 17 14.24 2.41 6.75
CA TYR A 17 14.20 3.08 5.43
C TYR A 17 13.70 4.50 5.51
N VAL A 18 12.82 4.78 6.45
CA VAL A 18 12.15 6.07 6.60
C VAL A 18 12.11 6.46 8.06
N ASN A 19 12.33 7.75 8.33
CA ASN A 19 12.19 8.31 9.66
C ASN A 19 10.82 9.01 9.79
N TYR A 20 10.00 8.48 10.69
CA TYR A 20 8.69 9.01 11.09
C TYR A 20 8.64 9.36 12.58
N THR A 21 9.79 9.62 13.20
CA THR A 21 9.85 10.06 14.60
C THR A 21 8.99 11.33 14.78
N GLY A 22 8.18 11.35 15.82
CA GLY A 22 7.25 12.46 16.12
C GLY A 22 6.02 12.52 15.23
N LYS A 23 5.87 11.65 14.23
CA LYS A 23 4.70 11.59 13.35
C LYS A 23 3.79 10.42 13.71
N LYS A 24 2.48 10.58 13.48
CA LYS A 24 1.50 9.53 13.74
C LYS A 24 1.36 8.59 12.55
N ILE A 25 1.22 7.31 12.84
CA ILE A 25 0.91 6.26 11.86
C ILE A 25 -0.40 5.61 12.27
N LEU A 26 -1.37 5.60 11.38
CA LEU A 26 -2.66 4.94 11.57
C LEU A 26 -2.76 3.72 10.66
N ILE A 27 -2.97 2.55 11.24
CA ILE A 27 -3.23 1.31 10.51
C ILE A 27 -4.73 1.02 10.62
N LEU A 28 -5.42 1.01 9.48
CA LEU A 28 -6.84 0.67 9.39
C LEU A 28 -6.97 -0.81 9.05
N GLY A 29 -7.55 -1.57 9.96
CA GLY A 29 -7.73 -3.02 9.85
C GLY A 29 -6.61 -3.84 10.52
N TYR A 30 -7.00 -4.84 11.29
CA TYR A 30 -6.09 -5.80 11.94
C TYR A 30 -6.48 -7.25 11.61
N GLY A 31 -6.99 -7.47 10.40
CA GLY A 31 -7.18 -8.79 9.81
C GLY A 31 -5.82 -9.45 9.50
N SER A 32 -5.81 -10.50 8.68
CA SER A 32 -4.58 -11.23 8.35
C SER A 32 -3.47 -10.33 7.78
N VAL A 33 -3.84 -9.37 6.93
CA VAL A 33 -2.89 -8.43 6.32
C VAL A 33 -2.36 -7.43 7.34
N GLY A 34 -3.22 -6.83 8.17
CA GLY A 34 -2.82 -5.89 9.22
C GLY A 34 -1.88 -6.53 10.24
N GLN A 35 -2.16 -7.79 10.64
CA GLN A 35 -1.29 -8.58 11.52
C GLN A 35 0.10 -8.84 10.91
N ALA A 36 0.19 -8.99 9.58
CA ALA A 36 1.47 -9.17 8.88
C ALA A 36 2.22 -7.84 8.67
N ILE A 37 1.51 -6.74 8.43
CA ILE A 37 2.11 -5.42 8.14
C ILE A 37 2.70 -4.78 9.39
N LEU A 38 2.03 -4.84 10.54
CA LEU A 38 2.50 -4.15 11.76
C LEU A 38 3.94 -4.50 12.15
N PRO A 39 4.37 -5.79 12.18
CA PRO A 39 5.77 -6.13 12.45
C PRO A 39 6.75 -5.56 11.42
N ILE A 40 6.32 -5.44 10.15
CA ILE A 40 7.15 -4.87 9.07
C ILE A 40 7.32 -3.37 9.29
N VAL A 41 6.25 -2.66 9.62
CA VAL A 41 6.30 -1.23 9.98
C VAL A 41 7.26 -0.99 11.13
N LEU A 42 7.09 -1.73 12.24
CA LEU A 42 7.95 -1.62 13.43
C LEU A 42 9.42 -1.93 13.13
N ARG A 43 9.70 -2.84 12.21
CA ARG A 43 11.05 -3.24 11.83
C ARG A 43 11.73 -2.22 10.93
N HIS A 44 11.03 -1.67 9.94
CA HIS A 44 11.63 -0.93 8.84
C HIS A 44 11.38 0.58 8.86
N ILE A 45 10.46 1.06 9.69
CA ILE A 45 10.19 2.49 9.86
C ILE A 45 10.70 2.92 11.23
N THR A 46 11.52 3.97 11.28
CA THR A 46 11.87 4.63 12.55
C THR A 46 10.66 5.45 12.97
N SER A 47 10.03 5.05 14.06
CA SER A 47 8.82 5.70 14.60
C SER A 47 8.72 5.45 16.09
N ASP A 48 8.05 6.35 16.79
CA ASP A 48 7.68 6.15 18.17
C ASP A 48 6.48 5.21 18.22
N ALA A 49 6.63 4.04 18.83
CA ALA A 49 5.58 3.01 18.83
C ALA A 49 4.26 3.52 19.44
N GLN A 50 4.32 4.43 20.41
CA GLN A 50 3.14 5.09 20.99
C GLN A 50 2.38 5.99 19.99
N ASN A 51 3.02 6.42 18.91
CA ASN A 51 2.42 7.19 17.85
C ASN A 51 1.79 6.31 16.75
N ILE A 52 1.92 4.99 16.88
CA ILE A 52 1.26 4.04 15.98
C ILE A 52 -0.06 3.60 16.59
N THR A 53 -1.14 3.80 15.87
CA THR A 53 -2.47 3.33 16.26
C THR A 53 -2.99 2.32 15.25
N VAL A 54 -3.46 1.19 15.73
CA VAL A 54 -4.22 0.19 14.96
C VAL A 54 -5.68 0.37 15.27
N LEU A 55 -6.49 0.61 14.24
CA LEU A 55 -7.93 0.77 14.36
C LEU A 55 -8.63 -0.39 13.67
N GLU A 56 -9.45 -1.12 14.43
CA GLU A 56 -10.09 -2.36 13.98
C GLU A 56 -11.54 -2.42 14.47
N LYS A 57 -12.47 -2.84 13.62
CA LYS A 57 -13.88 -3.00 13.98
C LYS A 57 -14.19 -4.35 14.63
N GLY A 58 -13.41 -5.37 14.29
CA GLY A 58 -13.65 -6.77 14.68
C GLY A 58 -13.04 -7.16 16.02
N GLU A 59 -13.22 -8.41 16.38
CA GLU A 59 -12.79 -9.00 17.66
C GLU A 59 -11.34 -9.51 17.60
N ASN A 60 -10.41 -8.65 17.21
CA ASN A 60 -9.00 -9.00 17.08
C ASN A 60 -8.11 -8.53 18.25
N GLU A 61 -8.70 -7.91 19.28
CA GLU A 61 -7.96 -7.34 20.40
C GLU A 61 -7.12 -8.37 21.17
N LYS A 62 -7.69 -9.56 21.43
CA LYS A 62 -6.95 -10.64 22.07
C LYS A 62 -5.69 -11.02 21.26
N LYS A 63 -5.83 -11.23 19.96
CA LYS A 63 -4.71 -11.56 19.06
C LYS A 63 -3.68 -10.42 18.99
N PHE A 64 -4.15 -9.17 19.04
CA PHE A 64 -3.27 -8.01 19.07
C PHE A 64 -2.43 -8.02 20.35
N ASN A 65 -3.07 -8.17 21.51
CA ASN A 65 -2.40 -8.17 22.81
C ASN A 65 -1.40 -9.32 22.95
N GLU A 66 -1.75 -10.53 22.51
CA GLU A 66 -0.85 -11.69 22.51
C GLU A 66 0.44 -11.44 21.70
N ARG A 67 0.32 -10.79 20.55
CA ARG A 67 1.44 -10.57 19.61
C ARG A 67 2.24 -9.31 19.90
N ASN A 68 1.64 -8.31 20.53
CA ASN A 68 2.21 -6.97 20.70
C ASN A 68 2.31 -6.54 22.17
N SER A 69 2.24 -7.48 23.12
CA SER A 69 2.26 -7.21 24.57
C SER A 69 3.45 -6.38 25.06
N LYS A 70 4.57 -6.41 24.32
CA LYS A 70 5.79 -5.64 24.61
C LYS A 70 5.91 -4.35 23.80
N SER A 71 4.90 -4.03 22.99
CA SER A 71 4.88 -2.86 22.12
C SER A 71 4.02 -1.76 22.73
N ALA A 72 4.43 -0.50 22.60
CA ALA A 72 3.63 0.66 22.97
C ALA A 72 2.60 1.06 21.88
N VAL A 73 2.40 0.25 20.85
CA VAL A 73 1.39 0.47 19.81
C VAL A 73 0.00 0.45 20.41
N ARG A 74 -0.81 1.43 20.08
CA ARG A 74 -2.18 1.54 20.56
C ARG A 74 -3.14 0.72 19.68
N TYR A 75 -3.96 -0.13 20.30
CA TYR A 75 -5.10 -0.77 19.67
C TYR A 75 -6.38 -0.03 20.04
N VAL A 76 -7.24 0.20 19.04
CA VAL A 76 -8.54 0.85 19.25
C VAL A 76 -9.61 0.06 18.49
N LYS A 77 -10.55 -0.53 19.24
CA LYS A 77 -11.74 -1.14 18.65
C LYS A 77 -12.73 -0.03 18.26
N LYS A 78 -12.84 0.22 16.97
CA LYS A 78 -13.75 1.24 16.44
C LYS A 78 -14.10 0.96 14.99
N GLU A 79 -15.37 1.07 14.66
CA GLU A 79 -15.86 1.04 13.28
C GLU A 79 -15.83 2.45 12.67
N ILE A 80 -15.27 2.57 11.46
CA ILE A 80 -15.34 3.78 10.65
C ILE A 80 -16.59 3.71 9.78
N LYS A 81 -17.39 4.78 9.84
CA LYS A 81 -18.56 5.02 9.00
C LYS A 81 -18.44 6.41 8.37
N ARG A 82 -19.19 6.70 7.31
CA ARG A 82 -19.20 8.04 6.69
C ARG A 82 -19.37 9.15 7.73
N ALA A 83 -20.35 8.99 8.62
CA ALA A 83 -20.68 9.99 9.63
C ALA A 83 -19.58 10.28 10.65
N ASN A 84 -18.61 9.35 10.84
CA ASN A 84 -17.54 9.52 11.81
C ASN A 84 -16.14 9.51 11.19
N LEU A 85 -16.02 9.49 9.86
CA LEU A 85 -14.74 9.42 9.15
C LEU A 85 -13.82 10.57 9.56
N GLU A 86 -14.26 11.80 9.33
CA GLU A 86 -13.53 13.03 9.64
C GLU A 86 -13.04 13.05 11.09
N SER A 87 -13.95 12.93 12.04
CA SER A 87 -13.65 12.97 13.47
C SER A 87 -12.75 11.82 13.93
N THR A 88 -12.84 10.68 13.26
CA THR A 88 -12.00 9.52 13.59
C THR A 88 -10.59 9.70 13.06
N LEU A 89 -10.43 10.06 11.80
CA LEU A 89 -9.10 10.23 11.20
C LEU A 89 -8.34 11.37 11.89
N SER A 90 -8.98 12.54 12.08
CA SER A 90 -8.37 13.71 12.75
C SER A 90 -7.93 13.42 14.19
N LYS A 91 -8.56 12.47 14.87
CA LYS A 91 -8.16 12.05 16.21
C LYS A 91 -6.84 11.28 16.25
N TYR A 92 -6.59 10.43 15.24
CA TYR A 92 -5.51 9.46 15.28
C TYR A 92 -4.34 9.75 14.35
N VAL A 93 -4.49 10.67 13.40
CA VAL A 93 -3.43 11.08 12.48
C VAL A 93 -3.54 12.57 12.17
N ASP A 94 -2.41 13.20 11.88
CA ASP A 94 -2.29 14.63 11.59
C ASP A 94 -1.36 14.87 10.39
N GLU A 95 -1.16 16.14 10.04
CA GLU A 95 -0.33 16.54 8.90
C GLU A 95 1.08 15.91 8.93
N GLY A 96 1.49 15.37 7.80
CA GLY A 96 2.74 14.63 7.64
C GLY A 96 2.71 13.22 8.25
N GLY A 97 1.58 12.81 8.82
CA GLY A 97 1.35 11.44 9.28
C GLY A 97 1.09 10.48 8.11
N PHE A 98 0.82 9.21 8.42
CA PHE A 98 0.68 8.16 7.44
C PHE A 98 -0.49 7.23 7.77
N ILE A 99 -1.31 6.93 6.80
CA ILE A 99 -2.36 5.90 6.90
C ILE A 99 -1.98 4.69 6.06
N VAL A 100 -1.96 3.51 6.70
CA VAL A 100 -1.87 2.20 6.04
C VAL A 100 -3.25 1.56 6.12
N ASP A 101 -3.94 1.53 4.99
CA ASP A 101 -5.30 1.02 4.93
C ASP A 101 -5.34 -0.41 4.35
N VAL A 102 -5.66 -1.34 5.20
CA VAL A 102 -5.87 -2.76 4.91
C VAL A 102 -7.24 -3.23 5.42
N SER A 103 -8.13 -2.27 5.57
CA SER A 103 -9.53 -2.50 5.94
C SER A 103 -10.36 -3.00 4.77
N LEU A 104 -11.56 -3.46 5.06
CA LEU A 104 -12.56 -3.84 4.07
C LEU A 104 -13.81 -2.99 4.25
N ASN A 105 -14.46 -2.67 3.13
CA ASN A 105 -15.77 -2.00 3.11
C ASN A 105 -15.77 -0.58 3.69
N ILE A 106 -14.63 0.09 3.70
CA ILE A 106 -14.52 1.53 3.98
C ILE A 106 -14.19 2.24 2.68
N GLY A 107 -14.92 3.31 2.34
CA GLY A 107 -14.74 4.03 1.09
C GLY A 107 -13.35 4.65 0.96
N ALA A 108 -12.49 4.03 0.18
CA ALA A 108 -11.11 4.46 -0.01
C ALA A 108 -11.01 5.87 -0.62
N LEU A 109 -11.95 6.25 -1.49
CA LEU A 109 -11.96 7.59 -2.11
C LEU A 109 -12.16 8.69 -1.07
N ASP A 110 -13.05 8.48 -0.11
CA ASP A 110 -13.30 9.45 0.96
C ASP A 110 -12.09 9.59 1.89
N ILE A 111 -11.42 8.48 2.21
CA ILE A 111 -10.16 8.51 2.98
C ILE A 111 -9.06 9.23 2.20
N ILE A 112 -8.91 8.93 0.90
CA ILE A 112 -7.92 9.56 0.04
C ILE A 112 -8.16 11.07 -0.05
N GLU A 113 -9.40 11.50 -0.28
CA GLU A 113 -9.71 12.92 -0.33
C GLU A 113 -9.40 13.61 1.00
N TRP A 114 -9.77 12.99 2.11
CA TRP A 114 -9.42 13.47 3.43
C TRP A 114 -7.90 13.60 3.62
N CYS A 115 -7.14 12.56 3.24
CA CYS A 115 -5.67 12.58 3.33
C CYS A 115 -5.05 13.72 2.53
N LEU A 116 -5.51 13.93 1.30
CA LEU A 116 -5.03 15.00 0.44
C LEU A 116 -5.35 16.40 1.00
N LYS A 117 -6.52 16.56 1.62
CA LYS A 117 -6.92 17.83 2.28
C LYS A 117 -6.07 18.13 3.51
N HIS A 118 -5.66 17.12 4.26
CA HIS A 118 -5.00 17.27 5.56
C HIS A 118 -3.48 17.00 5.52
N GLY A 119 -2.89 16.84 4.33
CA GLY A 119 -1.45 16.60 4.20
C GLY A 119 -0.98 15.27 4.79
N VAL A 120 -1.82 14.25 4.79
CA VAL A 120 -1.55 12.92 5.33
C VAL A 120 -1.21 11.96 4.20
N HIS A 121 -0.12 11.20 4.35
CA HIS A 121 0.27 10.17 3.38
C HIS A 121 -0.62 8.93 3.51
N TYR A 122 -0.87 8.25 2.39
CA TYR A 122 -1.79 7.12 2.37
C TYR A 122 -1.30 5.99 1.46
N ILE A 123 -1.49 4.76 1.93
CA ILE A 123 -1.34 3.55 1.11
C ILE A 123 -2.46 2.56 1.40
N ASN A 124 -2.97 1.91 0.37
CA ASN A 124 -3.88 0.79 0.51
C ASN A 124 -3.54 -0.38 -0.41
N THR A 125 -4.14 -1.52 -0.14
CA THR A 125 -4.03 -2.73 -0.96
C THR A 125 -5.15 -2.86 -1.97
N SER A 126 -6.28 -2.17 -1.76
CA SER A 126 -7.47 -2.17 -2.61
C SER A 126 -8.21 -0.84 -2.49
N LEU A 127 -8.82 -0.38 -3.58
CA LEU A 127 -9.72 0.77 -3.58
C LEU A 127 -11.14 0.29 -3.28
N GLU A 128 -11.40 0.05 -2.01
CA GLU A 128 -12.69 -0.40 -1.52
C GLU A 128 -13.77 0.68 -1.64
N ARG A 129 -15.01 0.24 -1.79
CA ARG A 129 -16.20 1.07 -1.63
C ARG A 129 -16.78 0.91 -0.23
N TRP A 130 -17.69 1.80 0.15
CA TRP A 130 -18.46 1.59 1.36
C TRP A 130 -19.33 0.34 1.24
N HIS A 131 -19.57 -0.33 2.38
CA HIS A 131 -20.40 -1.54 2.42
C HIS A 131 -21.84 -1.33 1.90
N ASP A 132 -22.36 -0.12 2.05
CA ASP A 132 -23.70 0.28 1.58
C ASP A 132 -23.73 0.76 0.12
N GLU A 133 -22.61 0.67 -0.60
CA GLU A 133 -22.48 1.01 -2.02
C GLU A 133 -21.89 -0.15 -2.82
N PRO A 134 -22.53 -1.29 -2.89
CA PRO A 134 -22.05 -2.41 -3.71
C PRO A 134 -22.06 -2.02 -5.20
N ASP A 135 -21.22 -2.69 -5.98
CA ASP A 135 -21.06 -2.38 -7.42
C ASP A 135 -22.39 -2.46 -8.20
N GLU A 136 -23.32 -3.30 -7.76
CA GLU A 136 -24.64 -3.46 -8.36
C GLU A 136 -25.50 -2.18 -8.31
N THR A 137 -25.27 -1.31 -7.34
CA THR A 137 -25.99 -0.04 -7.21
C THR A 137 -25.54 1.02 -8.22
N ILE A 138 -24.41 0.80 -8.88
CA ILE A 138 -23.88 1.72 -9.88
C ILE A 138 -24.54 1.42 -11.24
N PRO A 139 -25.29 2.35 -11.85
CA PRO A 139 -26.07 2.07 -13.06
C PRO A 139 -25.22 1.67 -14.26
N LYS A 140 -24.05 2.32 -14.44
CA LYS A 140 -23.21 2.10 -15.62
C LYS A 140 -22.10 1.10 -15.32
N LEU A 141 -22.05 0.00 -16.07
CA LEU A 141 -21.02 -1.04 -15.94
C LEU A 141 -19.58 -0.49 -16.03
N ALA A 142 -19.34 0.49 -16.91
CA ALA A 142 -18.02 1.11 -17.04
C ALA A 142 -17.56 1.82 -15.74
N GLU A 143 -18.47 2.30 -14.93
CA GLU A 143 -18.20 2.98 -13.66
C GLU A 143 -17.95 2.01 -12.49
N ARG A 144 -18.30 0.72 -12.66
CA ARG A 144 -18.01 -0.35 -11.70
C ARG A 144 -16.55 -0.82 -11.74
N THR A 145 -15.79 -0.37 -12.74
CA THR A 145 -14.42 -0.84 -12.96
C THR A 145 -13.42 -0.16 -12.06
N LEU A 146 -12.40 -0.90 -11.62
CA LEU A 146 -11.25 -0.33 -10.92
C LEU A 146 -10.57 0.80 -11.70
N TYR A 147 -10.61 0.73 -13.03
CA TYR A 147 -10.10 1.80 -13.89
C TYR A 147 -10.85 3.13 -13.68
N HIS A 148 -12.17 3.08 -13.49
CA HIS A 148 -12.96 4.28 -13.20
C HIS A 148 -12.53 4.89 -11.86
N THR A 149 -12.45 4.09 -10.82
CA THR A 149 -11.98 4.54 -9.49
C THR A 149 -10.56 5.13 -9.54
N HIS A 150 -9.66 4.55 -10.33
CA HIS A 150 -8.34 5.14 -10.57
C HIS A 150 -8.39 6.49 -11.30
N LYS A 151 -9.38 6.72 -12.17
CA LYS A 151 -9.58 8.05 -12.80
C LYS A 151 -9.98 9.09 -11.75
N GLU A 152 -10.85 8.73 -10.80
CA GLU A 152 -11.27 9.60 -9.70
C GLU A 152 -10.09 9.96 -8.81
N VAL A 153 -9.27 8.98 -8.41
CA VAL A 153 -8.03 9.23 -7.64
C VAL A 153 -7.09 10.19 -8.38
N ARG A 154 -6.92 10.02 -9.70
CA ARG A 154 -6.10 10.94 -10.50
C ARG A 154 -6.67 12.34 -10.59
N ALA A 155 -7.99 12.47 -10.65
CA ALA A 155 -8.66 13.78 -10.62
C ALA A 155 -8.45 14.48 -9.27
N MET A 156 -8.58 13.75 -8.17
CA MET A 156 -8.28 14.26 -6.83
C MET A 156 -6.81 14.68 -6.71
N ALA A 157 -5.87 13.88 -7.19
CA ALA A 157 -4.44 14.21 -7.17
C ALA A 157 -4.11 15.51 -7.94
N LYS A 158 -4.83 15.80 -9.02
CA LYS A 158 -4.70 17.06 -9.75
C LYS A 158 -5.27 18.24 -8.96
N LYS A 159 -6.41 18.05 -8.29
CA LYS A 159 -7.08 19.06 -7.47
C LYS A 159 -6.23 19.46 -6.24
N TYR A 160 -5.59 18.48 -5.61
CA TYR A 160 -4.79 18.66 -4.39
C TYR A 160 -3.28 18.54 -4.65
N LYS A 161 -2.80 19.12 -5.74
CA LYS A 161 -1.41 19.01 -6.18
C LYS A 161 -0.42 19.43 -5.08
N GLY A 162 0.53 18.52 -4.76
CA GLY A 162 1.61 18.79 -3.82
C GLY A 162 1.25 18.59 -2.33
N ALA A 163 0.01 18.20 -2.00
CA ALA A 163 -0.41 18.05 -0.61
C ALA A 163 0.22 16.85 0.10
N ALA A 164 -0.01 15.64 -0.41
CA ALA A 164 0.49 14.40 0.19
C ALA A 164 0.67 13.30 -0.87
N THR A 165 1.42 12.26 -0.53
CA THR A 165 1.59 11.08 -1.40
C THR A 165 0.50 10.06 -1.11
N VAL A 166 -0.21 9.66 -2.16
CA VAL A 166 -1.21 8.60 -2.12
C VAL A 166 -0.79 7.47 -3.05
N VAL A 167 -0.74 6.25 -2.50
CA VAL A 167 -0.45 5.02 -3.24
C VAL A 167 -1.68 4.11 -3.15
N GLY A 168 -2.47 4.09 -4.20
CA GLY A 168 -3.66 3.23 -4.29
C GLY A 168 -3.36 1.88 -4.90
N THR A 169 -4.02 0.85 -4.39
CA THR A 169 -4.02 -0.51 -4.96
C THR A 169 -2.61 -1.12 -5.03
N HIS A 170 -1.87 -1.09 -3.92
CA HIS A 170 -0.53 -1.68 -3.84
C HIS A 170 -0.53 -2.87 -2.86
N GLY A 171 -1.10 -3.99 -3.31
CA GLY A 171 -1.14 -5.26 -2.59
C GLY A 171 -0.23 -6.32 -3.21
N ALA A 172 -0.66 -7.58 -3.17
CA ALA A 172 0.03 -8.69 -3.81
C ALA A 172 -0.09 -8.60 -5.33
N ASN A 173 -1.33 -8.42 -5.84
CA ASN A 173 -1.68 -8.22 -7.24
C ASN A 173 -2.97 -7.38 -7.33
N PRO A 174 -2.90 -6.17 -7.86
CA PRO A 174 -1.70 -5.45 -8.34
C PRO A 174 -0.76 -5.02 -7.22
N GLY A 175 0.47 -4.71 -7.57
CA GLY A 175 1.52 -4.22 -6.69
C GLY A 175 2.77 -5.10 -6.68
N LEU A 176 2.93 -5.96 -5.67
CA LEU A 176 4.12 -6.78 -5.45
C LEU A 176 4.51 -7.65 -6.66
N VAL A 177 3.52 -8.20 -7.37
CA VAL A 177 3.74 -9.02 -8.58
C VAL A 177 4.55 -8.28 -9.62
N THR A 178 4.33 -6.98 -9.82
CA THR A 178 5.10 -6.16 -10.76
C THR A 178 6.58 -6.08 -10.38
N HIS A 179 6.87 -5.91 -9.09
CA HIS A 179 8.24 -5.86 -8.59
C HIS A 179 8.92 -7.23 -8.70
N LEU A 180 8.20 -8.31 -8.40
CA LEU A 180 8.72 -9.69 -8.54
C LEU A 180 9.01 -10.03 -10.00
N THR A 181 8.13 -9.61 -10.93
CA THR A 181 8.33 -9.81 -12.38
C THR A 181 9.57 -9.04 -12.87
N LYS A 182 9.71 -7.77 -12.51
CA LYS A 182 10.91 -6.99 -12.84
C LYS A 182 12.18 -7.63 -12.30
N ARG A 183 12.15 -8.08 -11.04
CA ARG A 183 13.29 -8.79 -10.42
C ARG A 183 13.61 -10.10 -11.14
N ALA A 184 12.61 -10.89 -11.51
CA ALA A 184 12.78 -12.12 -12.26
C ALA A 184 13.40 -11.86 -13.64
N LEU A 185 12.95 -10.79 -14.33
CA LEU A 185 13.49 -10.39 -15.62
C LEU A 185 14.99 -10.01 -15.54
N LEU A 186 15.40 -9.25 -14.52
CA LEU A 186 16.82 -8.93 -14.31
C LEU A 186 17.64 -10.20 -14.06
N LYS A 187 17.16 -11.10 -13.20
CA LYS A 187 17.83 -12.38 -12.95
C LYS A 187 17.97 -13.24 -14.20
N LEU A 188 16.94 -13.24 -15.05
CA LEU A 188 16.94 -13.98 -16.30
C LEU A 188 17.96 -13.37 -17.28
N ALA A 189 18.02 -12.04 -17.37
CA ALA A 189 19.00 -11.33 -18.18
C ALA A 189 20.43 -11.67 -17.74
N ASP A 190 20.71 -11.60 -16.44
CA ASP A 190 22.01 -11.99 -15.87
C ASP A 190 22.37 -13.45 -16.20
N LYS A 191 21.43 -14.38 -15.99
CA LYS A 191 21.62 -15.81 -16.28
C LYS A 191 21.92 -16.09 -17.75
N LYS A 192 21.35 -15.26 -18.65
CA LYS A 192 21.58 -15.38 -20.10
C LYS A 192 22.77 -14.54 -20.60
N GLY A 193 23.51 -13.88 -19.72
CA GLY A 193 24.64 -13.02 -20.11
C GLY A 193 24.24 -11.79 -20.92
N ILE A 194 22.95 -11.37 -20.83
CA ILE A 194 22.44 -10.17 -21.52
C ILE A 194 22.93 -8.93 -20.77
N LYS A 195 23.82 -8.16 -21.42
CA LYS A 195 24.26 -6.87 -20.86
C LYS A 195 23.07 -5.90 -20.76
N HIS A 196 22.82 -5.38 -19.57
CA HIS A 196 21.75 -4.42 -19.30
C HIS A 196 22.13 -3.49 -18.15
N VAL A 197 21.47 -2.34 -18.13
CA VAL A 197 21.37 -1.46 -16.97
C VAL A 197 19.98 -1.64 -16.39
N VAL A 198 19.80 -1.51 -15.09
CA VAL A 198 18.48 -1.58 -14.45
C VAL A 198 17.59 -0.46 -15.03
N PRO A 199 16.50 -0.80 -15.74
CA PRO A 199 15.66 0.19 -16.35
C PRO A 199 14.93 1.05 -15.29
N THR A 200 14.83 2.35 -15.56
CA THR A 200 14.16 3.32 -14.68
C THR A 200 12.78 3.74 -15.17
N ASP A 201 12.48 3.47 -16.45
CA ASP A 201 11.25 3.85 -17.10
C ASP A 201 10.55 2.66 -17.80
N LYS A 202 9.35 2.89 -18.29
CA LYS A 202 8.52 1.88 -18.96
C LYS A 202 9.16 1.37 -20.25
N GLU A 203 9.77 2.24 -21.01
CA GLU A 203 10.40 1.95 -22.31
C GLU A 203 11.62 1.05 -22.11
N GLY A 204 12.47 1.34 -21.16
CA GLY A 204 13.63 0.53 -20.81
C GLY A 204 13.24 -0.89 -20.35
N TRP A 205 12.19 -1.03 -19.53
CA TRP A 205 11.66 -2.33 -19.16
C TRP A 205 11.13 -3.11 -20.36
N ALA A 206 10.39 -2.45 -21.26
CA ALA A 206 9.88 -3.06 -22.48
C ALA A 206 11.02 -3.52 -23.41
N GLN A 207 12.08 -2.73 -23.52
CA GLN A 207 13.26 -3.10 -24.33
C GLN A 207 13.99 -4.31 -23.72
N LEU A 208 14.15 -4.37 -22.39
CA LEU A 208 14.77 -5.51 -21.73
C LEU A 208 13.94 -6.80 -21.95
N MET A 209 12.61 -6.70 -21.86
CA MET A 209 11.71 -7.83 -22.15
C MET A 209 11.82 -8.33 -23.60
N LYS A 210 11.96 -7.42 -24.57
CA LYS A 210 12.12 -7.80 -26.00
C LYS A 210 13.40 -8.58 -26.29
N LYS A 211 14.44 -8.45 -25.48
CA LYS A 211 15.67 -9.21 -25.63
C LYS A 211 15.49 -10.69 -25.28
N ASP A 212 14.42 -11.06 -24.58
CA ASP A 212 14.05 -12.46 -24.32
C ASP A 212 12.85 -12.87 -25.18
N ARG A 213 13.14 -13.52 -26.31
CA ARG A 213 12.11 -13.99 -27.27
C ARG A 213 11.11 -14.99 -26.66
N LYS A 214 11.41 -15.66 -25.58
CA LYS A 214 10.47 -16.57 -24.89
C LYS A 214 9.46 -15.85 -24.01
N SER A 215 9.83 -14.74 -23.39
CA SER A 215 8.92 -13.96 -22.57
C SER A 215 7.91 -13.15 -23.44
N THR A 216 8.26 -12.87 -24.70
CA THR A 216 7.37 -12.17 -25.63
C THR A 216 6.19 -13.03 -26.10
N ARG A 217 6.34 -14.37 -26.10
CA ARG A 217 5.25 -15.30 -26.47
C ARG A 217 4.17 -15.47 -25.39
N LEU A 218 4.50 -15.22 -24.13
CA LEU A 218 3.53 -15.31 -23.02
C LEU A 218 2.56 -14.12 -22.95
N ASN A 219 2.92 -12.97 -23.54
CA ASN A 219 2.07 -11.77 -23.56
C ASN A 219 1.17 -11.68 -24.81
N SER A 220 1.23 -12.61 -25.75
CA SER A 220 0.40 -12.61 -26.96
C SER A 220 -0.85 -13.49 -26.87
N SER A 221 -1.16 -14.05 -25.72
CA SER A 221 -2.29 -14.96 -25.49
C SER A 221 -3.32 -14.44 -24.47
N HIS A 222 -3.45 -13.11 -24.34
CA HIS A 222 -4.57 -12.50 -23.59
C HIS A 222 -5.11 -11.28 -24.33
#